data_056de7607d4f03eefd5f47b36b22ef6f
#
_entry.id   056de7607d4f03eefd5f47b36b22ef6f
#
_cell.length_a   1.000
_cell.length_b   1.000
_cell.length_c   1.000
_cell.angle_alpha   90.00
_cell.angle_beta   90.00
_cell.angle_gamma   90.00
#
_symmetry.space_group_name_H-M   'P 1'
#
loop_
_entity.id
_entity.type
_entity.pdbx_description
1 polymer ?
#
loop_
_entity_poly.entity_id
_entity_poly.type
_entity_poly.pdbx_seq_one_letter_code
_entity_poly.pdbx_strand_id
1 'polypeptide(L)'
;MSGLAHAQPTLSERADALEEHMMHELEHIVTKSVLFGMADGKVEMESGAALMAQNPGKYMLMGEDPRLPKMPDKPTLMDYFRCRFASTSHLLQSATHALKGGHSEKVVLACLLHDIAVVSFIRCDHGYWGAQMIEPYVDEEVSWAIKSHQALRFFPDESVGYGYPDLYTKYFGPDYSPEPYIHEEYKRARNHKHYMTSRLICVNDVYAFDPNAKVDLDQFEDIIGRNFRQPKEGLGWDNSPSAHMWRTIMWPTRFL
;
A
#
# COMPACT_ATOMS: atom_id res chain seq x y z
N MET A 1 -3.07 -42.64 -25.62
CA MET A 1 -2.36 -41.55 -24.95
C MET A 1 -3.41 -40.66 -24.33
N SER A 2 -3.59 -40.77 -23.01
CA SER A 2 -4.57 -40.00 -22.26
C SER A 2 -3.91 -38.68 -21.90
N GLY A 3 -4.37 -37.59 -22.53
CA GLY A 3 -3.96 -36.23 -22.15
C GLY A 3 -4.50 -35.92 -20.77
N LEU A 4 -3.60 -35.75 -19.82
CA LEU A 4 -3.92 -35.16 -18.52
C LEU A 4 -4.35 -33.69 -18.77
N ALA A 5 -5.64 -33.43 -18.67
CA ALA A 5 -6.16 -32.09 -18.61
C ALA A 5 -5.62 -31.48 -17.31
N HIS A 6 -4.68 -30.53 -17.41
CA HIS A 6 -4.28 -29.73 -16.25
C HIS A 6 -5.52 -29.01 -15.75
N ALA A 7 -5.89 -29.26 -14.50
CA ALA A 7 -6.95 -28.54 -13.84
C ALA A 7 -6.59 -27.03 -13.84
N GLN A 8 -7.57 -26.19 -14.15
CA GLN A 8 -7.39 -24.74 -14.06
C GLN A 8 -7.10 -24.38 -12.60
N PRO A 9 -6.11 -23.51 -12.33
CA PRO A 9 -5.79 -23.12 -10.98
C PRO A 9 -6.98 -22.46 -10.28
N THR A 10 -7.15 -22.74 -9.01
CA THR A 10 -8.18 -22.15 -8.15
C THR A 10 -7.97 -20.62 -8.01
N LEU A 11 -8.96 -19.91 -7.51
CA LEU A 11 -8.84 -18.48 -7.24
C LEU A 11 -7.72 -18.19 -6.23
N SER A 12 -7.57 -19.03 -5.20
CA SER A 12 -6.49 -18.92 -4.20
C SER A 12 -5.12 -19.07 -4.85
N GLU A 13 -4.91 -20.13 -5.65
CA GLU A 13 -3.63 -20.36 -6.33
C GLU A 13 -3.27 -19.22 -7.31
N ARG A 14 -4.25 -18.61 -7.96
CA ARG A 14 -4.01 -17.44 -8.82
C ARG A 14 -3.69 -16.19 -8.02
N ALA A 15 -4.35 -16.00 -6.87
CA ALA A 15 -4.07 -14.89 -5.96
C ALA A 15 -2.65 -15.02 -5.39
N ASP A 16 -2.27 -16.22 -4.90
CA ASP A 16 -0.94 -16.50 -4.38
C ASP A 16 0.15 -16.23 -5.42
N ALA A 17 -0.05 -16.69 -6.66
CA ALA A 17 0.91 -16.47 -7.74
C ALA A 17 1.07 -14.99 -8.10
N LEU A 18 0.00 -14.20 -8.05
CA LEU A 18 0.08 -12.76 -8.29
C LEU A 18 0.74 -12.03 -7.13
N GLU A 19 0.43 -12.38 -5.89
CA GLU A 19 1.08 -11.79 -4.71
C GLU A 19 2.60 -12.07 -4.73
N GLU A 20 3.01 -13.29 -5.07
CA GLU A 20 4.43 -13.65 -5.24
C GLU A 20 5.11 -12.81 -6.34
N HIS A 21 4.43 -12.63 -7.48
CA HIS A 21 4.91 -11.77 -8.56
C HIS A 21 5.03 -10.30 -8.12
N MET A 22 4.01 -9.77 -7.43
CA MET A 22 4.04 -8.39 -6.93
C MET A 22 5.14 -8.18 -5.89
N MET A 23 5.39 -9.13 -5.01
CA MET A 23 6.50 -9.06 -4.05
C MET A 23 7.85 -9.00 -4.79
N HIS A 24 8.04 -9.80 -5.83
CA HIS A 24 9.25 -9.76 -6.65
C HIS A 24 9.41 -8.41 -7.37
N GLU A 25 8.34 -7.87 -7.97
CA GLU A 25 8.35 -6.55 -8.60
C GLU A 25 8.66 -5.44 -7.58
N LEU A 26 8.08 -5.51 -6.37
CA LEU A 26 8.37 -4.56 -5.30
C LEU A 26 9.83 -4.60 -4.87
N GLU A 27 10.45 -5.79 -4.78
CA GLU A 27 11.90 -5.90 -4.54
C GLU A 27 12.70 -5.17 -5.60
N HIS A 28 12.32 -5.33 -6.85
CA HIS A 28 13.01 -4.69 -7.96
C HIS A 28 12.83 -3.16 -7.96
N ILE A 29 11.63 -2.67 -7.61
CA ILE A 29 11.32 -1.23 -7.48
C ILE A 29 12.09 -0.63 -6.30
N VAL A 30 12.08 -1.29 -5.15
CA VAL A 30 12.77 -0.81 -3.94
C VAL A 30 14.28 -0.76 -4.15
N THR A 31 14.87 -1.72 -4.85
CA THR A 31 16.30 -1.69 -5.21
C THR A 31 16.65 -0.59 -6.20
N LYS A 32 15.66 -0.04 -6.91
CA LYS A 32 15.83 1.11 -7.82
C LYS A 32 15.42 2.45 -7.20
N SER A 33 14.95 2.48 -5.96
CA SER A 33 14.61 3.75 -5.30
C SER A 33 15.88 4.51 -4.92
N VAL A 34 15.81 5.84 -4.98
CA VAL A 34 16.94 6.75 -4.68
C VAL A 34 17.57 6.47 -3.31
N LEU A 35 16.79 6.08 -2.31
CA LEU A 35 17.28 5.77 -0.97
C LEU A 35 18.05 4.45 -0.89
N PHE A 36 17.69 3.46 -1.70
CA PHE A 36 18.45 2.21 -1.79
C PHE A 36 19.73 2.40 -2.58
N GLY A 37 19.72 3.22 -3.61
CA GLY A 37 20.93 3.58 -4.33
C GLY A 37 21.94 4.31 -3.45
N MET A 38 21.50 5.06 -2.45
CA MET A 38 22.37 5.65 -1.45
C MET A 38 23.02 4.59 -0.53
N ALA A 39 22.39 3.44 -0.29
CA ALA A 39 23.01 2.34 0.48
C ALA A 39 24.11 1.63 -0.32
N ASP A 40 23.96 1.47 -1.63
CA ASP A 40 24.99 0.96 -2.54
C ASP A 40 26.03 2.02 -2.98
N GLY A 41 25.78 3.29 -2.69
CA GLY A 41 26.67 4.44 -2.78
C GLY A 41 27.22 4.78 -4.16
N LYS A 42 27.44 3.82 -5.02
CA LYS A 42 28.17 3.98 -6.26
C LYS A 42 27.27 4.19 -7.48
N VAL A 43 26.22 3.43 -7.58
CA VAL A 43 25.32 3.44 -8.78
C VAL A 43 24.46 4.70 -8.82
N GLU A 44 24.06 5.19 -7.68
CA GLU A 44 23.19 6.38 -7.60
C GLU A 44 23.98 7.69 -7.68
N MET A 45 25.20 7.72 -7.14
CA MET A 45 26.11 8.86 -7.33
C MET A 45 26.51 9.01 -8.81
N GLU A 46 26.75 7.91 -9.52
CA GLU A 46 27.03 7.94 -10.95
C GLU A 46 25.77 8.35 -11.76
N SER A 47 24.61 7.86 -11.42
CA SER A 47 23.34 8.24 -12.07
C SER A 47 22.95 9.69 -11.75
N GLY A 48 23.13 10.12 -10.51
CA GLY A 48 22.90 11.49 -10.06
C GLY A 48 23.84 12.47 -10.73
N ALA A 49 25.13 12.16 -10.79
CA ALA A 49 26.15 12.98 -11.47
C ALA A 49 25.89 13.08 -12.99
N ALA A 50 25.52 11.97 -13.64
CA ALA A 50 25.15 11.97 -15.05
C ALA A 50 23.90 12.82 -15.33
N LEU A 51 22.90 12.75 -14.46
CA LEU A 51 21.68 13.55 -14.56
C LEU A 51 21.93 15.05 -14.33
N MET A 52 22.80 15.40 -13.38
CA MET A 52 23.23 16.78 -13.13
C MET A 52 24.02 17.33 -14.30
N ALA A 53 24.87 16.52 -14.93
CA ALA A 53 25.62 16.91 -16.12
C ALA A 53 24.72 17.18 -17.34
N GLN A 54 23.60 16.46 -17.46
CA GLN A 54 22.61 16.66 -18.51
C GLN A 54 21.66 17.84 -18.23
N ASN A 55 21.60 18.34 -17.00
CA ASN A 55 20.73 19.44 -16.58
C ASN A 55 21.52 20.50 -15.80
N PRO A 56 22.49 21.21 -16.42
CA PRO A 56 23.32 22.18 -15.74
C PRO A 56 22.44 23.30 -15.14
N GLY A 57 22.70 23.63 -13.87
CA GLY A 57 21.95 24.65 -13.14
C GLY A 57 20.64 24.19 -12.48
N LYS A 58 20.25 22.90 -12.64
CA LYS A 58 19.13 22.33 -11.88
C LYS A 58 19.66 21.53 -10.68
N TYR A 59 19.21 21.92 -9.50
CA TYR A 59 19.52 21.20 -8.27
C TYR A 59 18.50 20.05 -8.07
N MET A 60 18.91 18.82 -8.33
CA MET A 60 18.02 17.64 -8.21
C MET A 60 17.46 17.46 -6.79
N LEU A 61 18.19 17.91 -5.76
CA LEU A 61 17.72 17.92 -4.36
C LEU A 61 16.48 18.80 -4.11
N MET A 62 16.08 19.61 -5.12
CA MET A 62 15.02 20.60 -4.98
C MET A 62 13.72 20.25 -5.70
N GLY A 63 13.57 19.04 -6.21
CA GLY A 63 12.20 18.69 -6.49
C GLY A 63 11.78 17.85 -7.65
N GLU A 64 12.45 17.76 -8.76
CA GLU A 64 11.94 16.95 -9.88
C GLU A 64 12.96 15.91 -10.31
N ASP A 65 12.61 14.62 -10.14
CA ASP A 65 13.32 13.52 -10.79
C ASP A 65 12.71 13.34 -12.19
N PRO A 66 13.46 13.62 -13.28
CA PRO A 66 12.95 13.50 -14.64
C PRO A 66 12.61 12.06 -15.06
N ARG A 67 13.01 11.07 -14.27
CA ARG A 67 12.67 9.66 -14.47
C ARG A 67 11.23 9.33 -14.03
N LEU A 68 10.63 10.18 -13.21
CA LEU A 68 9.28 10.01 -12.67
C LEU A 68 8.27 10.88 -13.43
N PRO A 69 7.00 10.44 -13.53
CA PRO A 69 5.94 11.29 -14.02
C PRO A 69 5.89 12.62 -13.27
N LYS A 70 5.69 13.71 -14.00
CA LYS A 70 5.63 15.04 -13.40
C LYS A 70 4.49 15.14 -12.41
N MET A 71 4.78 15.61 -11.20
CA MET A 71 3.79 15.86 -10.16
C MET A 71 3.25 17.29 -10.31
N PRO A 72 1.93 17.52 -10.17
CA PRO A 72 1.39 18.88 -10.14
C PRO A 72 1.86 19.65 -8.89
N ASP A 73 1.83 20.97 -8.96
CA ASP A 73 2.28 21.85 -7.85
C ASP A 73 1.47 21.65 -6.54
N LYS A 74 0.21 21.26 -6.68
CA LYS A 74 -0.70 20.95 -5.56
C LYS A 74 -1.23 19.53 -5.71
N PRO A 75 -0.41 18.51 -5.39
CA PRO A 75 -0.79 17.13 -5.62
C PRO A 75 -1.94 16.68 -4.72
N THR A 76 -2.81 15.90 -5.31
CA THR A 76 -3.91 15.20 -4.65
C THR A 76 -3.54 13.76 -4.34
N LEU A 77 -4.38 13.06 -3.57
CA LEU A 77 -4.26 11.61 -3.39
C LEU A 77 -4.35 10.86 -4.72
N MET A 78 -5.24 11.32 -5.63
CA MET A 78 -5.36 10.72 -6.97
C MET A 78 -4.07 10.88 -7.79
N ASP A 79 -3.39 12.02 -7.70
CA ASP A 79 -2.09 12.23 -8.36
C ASP A 79 -1.01 11.32 -7.78
N TYR A 80 -1.02 11.08 -6.46
CA TYR A 80 -0.14 10.11 -5.82
C TYR A 80 -0.32 8.71 -6.39
N PHE A 81 -1.55 8.21 -6.45
CA PHE A 81 -1.85 6.91 -7.03
C PHE A 81 -1.41 6.79 -8.50
N ARG A 82 -1.64 7.84 -9.30
CA ARG A 82 -1.30 7.83 -10.74
C ARG A 82 0.20 7.96 -11.01
N CYS A 83 0.92 8.72 -10.19
CA CYS A 83 2.28 9.13 -10.49
C CYS A 83 3.36 8.47 -9.62
N ARG A 84 3.02 7.93 -8.47
CA ARG A 84 4.00 7.40 -7.50
C ARG A 84 3.72 6.00 -6.99
N PHE A 85 2.48 5.54 -7.08
CA PHE A 85 2.12 4.23 -6.57
C PHE A 85 2.26 3.16 -7.66
N ALA A 86 3.26 2.28 -7.54
CA ALA A 86 3.63 1.37 -8.61
C ALA A 86 2.66 0.21 -8.82
N SER A 87 1.93 -0.23 -7.79
CA SER A 87 1.06 -1.41 -7.87
C SER A 87 -0.32 -1.12 -7.30
N THR A 88 -1.10 -0.33 -8.04
CA THR A 88 -2.46 0.04 -7.62
C THR A 88 -3.47 -1.12 -7.71
N SER A 89 -3.21 -2.13 -8.55
CA SER A 89 -4.19 -3.18 -8.86
C SER A 89 -4.70 -3.90 -7.61
N HIS A 90 -3.82 -4.30 -6.68
CA HIS A 90 -4.20 -4.94 -5.43
C HIS A 90 -5.14 -4.07 -4.59
N LEU A 91 -4.76 -2.82 -4.34
CA LEU A 91 -5.58 -1.89 -3.56
C LEU A 91 -6.95 -1.62 -4.20
N LEU A 92 -6.97 -1.46 -5.53
CA LEU A 92 -8.21 -1.26 -6.28
C LEU A 92 -9.10 -2.51 -6.24
N GLN A 93 -8.53 -3.71 -6.27
CA GLN A 93 -9.28 -4.96 -6.11
C GLN A 93 -9.86 -5.06 -4.70
N SER A 94 -9.07 -4.84 -3.66
CA SER A 94 -9.52 -4.85 -2.26
C SER A 94 -10.68 -3.86 -2.03
N ALA A 95 -10.53 -2.61 -2.49
CA ALA A 95 -11.59 -1.62 -2.41
C ALA A 95 -12.82 -1.98 -3.25
N THR A 96 -12.63 -2.60 -4.41
CA THR A 96 -13.73 -3.07 -5.27
C THR A 96 -14.51 -4.22 -4.60
N HIS A 97 -13.83 -5.14 -3.92
CA HIS A 97 -14.49 -6.19 -3.14
C HIS A 97 -15.32 -5.59 -2.02
N ALA A 98 -14.77 -4.64 -1.26
CA ALA A 98 -15.49 -3.94 -0.21
C ALA A 98 -16.72 -3.18 -0.75
N LEU A 99 -16.59 -2.49 -1.88
CA LEU A 99 -17.70 -1.79 -2.53
C LEU A 99 -18.81 -2.75 -2.99
N LYS A 100 -18.46 -3.84 -3.67
CA LYS A 100 -19.39 -4.88 -4.11
C LYS A 100 -20.04 -5.63 -2.94
N GLY A 101 -19.34 -5.78 -1.83
CA GLY A 101 -19.86 -6.34 -0.59
C GLY A 101 -20.84 -5.43 0.15
N GLY A 102 -21.08 -4.22 -0.34
CA GLY A 102 -22.00 -3.24 0.27
C GLY A 102 -21.48 -2.67 1.60
N HIS A 103 -20.16 -2.68 1.83
CA HIS A 103 -19.57 -2.10 3.02
C HIS A 103 -19.62 -0.57 3.01
N SER A 104 -19.44 0.05 4.18
CA SER A 104 -19.42 1.51 4.29
C SER A 104 -18.27 2.14 3.48
N GLU A 105 -18.41 3.39 3.08
CA GLU A 105 -17.35 4.12 2.36
C GLU A 105 -16.03 4.19 3.15
N LYS A 106 -16.10 4.18 4.48
CA LYS A 106 -14.90 4.13 5.33
C LYS A 106 -14.16 2.80 5.18
N VAL A 107 -14.87 1.69 5.09
CA VAL A 107 -14.28 0.38 4.80
C VAL A 107 -13.66 0.37 3.40
N VAL A 108 -14.39 0.88 2.40
CA VAL A 108 -13.88 0.98 1.02
C VAL A 108 -12.62 1.82 0.96
N LEU A 109 -12.62 3.00 1.60
CA LEU A 109 -11.42 3.85 1.67
C LEU A 109 -10.29 3.17 2.45
N ALA A 110 -10.58 2.48 3.55
CA ALA A 110 -9.58 1.75 4.31
C ALA A 110 -8.93 0.63 3.48
N CYS A 111 -9.72 -0.11 2.70
CA CYS A 111 -9.22 -1.10 1.74
C CYS A 111 -8.36 -0.46 0.64
N LEU A 112 -8.72 0.72 0.16
CA LEU A 112 -7.92 1.45 -0.84
C LEU A 112 -6.57 1.93 -0.32
N LEU A 113 -6.46 2.20 0.98
CA LEU A 113 -5.28 2.83 1.59
C LEU A 113 -4.45 1.88 2.48
N HIS A 114 -4.90 0.64 2.73
CA HIS A 114 -4.30 -0.21 3.76
C HIS A 114 -2.80 -0.47 3.56
N ASP A 115 -2.37 -0.60 2.31
CA ASP A 115 -0.99 -0.85 1.92
C ASP A 115 -0.27 0.38 1.33
N ILE A 116 -0.78 1.59 1.58
CA ILE A 116 -0.21 2.82 1.01
C ILE A 116 1.28 3.02 1.34
N ALA A 117 1.77 2.43 2.41
CA ALA A 117 3.17 2.48 2.82
C ALA A 117 4.03 1.31 2.30
N VAL A 118 3.44 0.26 1.72
CA VAL A 118 4.19 -0.95 1.25
C VAL A 118 5.18 -0.60 0.14
N VAL A 119 4.83 0.32 -0.73
CA VAL A 119 5.71 0.77 -1.85
C VAL A 119 6.68 1.88 -1.44
N SER A 120 6.58 2.40 -0.22
CA SER A 120 7.55 3.36 0.32
C SER A 120 8.70 2.64 1.02
N PHE A 121 9.18 3.10 2.14
CA PHE A 121 10.42 2.60 2.73
C PHE A 121 10.30 1.34 3.59
N ILE A 122 9.11 1.04 4.09
CA ILE A 122 8.93 0.16 5.23
C ILE A 122 7.87 -0.88 4.92
N ARG A 123 8.32 -2.06 4.56
CA ARG A 123 7.43 -3.22 4.32
C ARG A 123 6.99 -3.85 5.64
N CYS A 124 7.89 -3.92 6.63
CA CYS A 124 7.53 -4.30 7.99
C CYS A 124 6.69 -3.19 8.61
N ASP A 125 5.65 -3.56 9.32
CA ASP A 125 4.74 -2.63 9.97
C ASP A 125 4.12 -1.58 9.02
N HIS A 126 3.88 -1.96 7.77
CA HIS A 126 3.28 -1.07 6.76
C HIS A 126 1.93 -0.50 7.23
N GLY A 127 1.14 -1.27 7.98
CA GLY A 127 -0.12 -0.78 8.55
C GLY A 127 0.11 0.37 9.53
N TYR A 128 1.11 0.27 10.39
CA TYR A 128 1.48 1.36 11.31
C TYR A 128 1.91 2.62 10.56
N TRP A 129 2.85 2.50 9.63
CA TRP A 129 3.37 3.63 8.88
C TRP A 129 2.34 4.22 7.91
N GLY A 130 1.55 3.38 7.26
CA GLY A 130 0.44 3.82 6.42
C GLY A 130 -0.58 4.64 7.22
N ALA A 131 -0.95 4.19 8.41
CA ALA A 131 -1.83 4.93 9.30
C ALA A 131 -1.28 6.30 9.68
N GLN A 132 0.01 6.39 10.08
CA GLN A 132 0.65 7.67 10.40
C GLN A 132 0.62 8.64 9.20
N MET A 133 0.83 8.12 8.01
CA MET A 133 0.86 8.91 6.79
C MET A 133 -0.48 9.56 6.47
N ILE A 134 -1.60 8.86 6.73
CA ILE A 134 -2.94 9.29 6.34
C ILE A 134 -3.78 9.86 7.49
N GLU A 135 -3.38 9.67 8.73
CA GLU A 135 -4.13 10.09 9.94
C GLU A 135 -4.63 11.54 9.90
N PRO A 136 -3.85 12.55 9.42
CA PRO A 136 -4.34 13.93 9.35
C PRO A 136 -5.50 14.15 8.39
N TYR A 137 -5.71 13.23 7.46
CA TYR A 137 -6.62 13.42 6.33
C TYR A 137 -7.88 12.53 6.37
N VAL A 138 -7.95 11.58 7.27
CA VAL A 138 -9.08 10.64 7.38
C VAL A 138 -9.67 10.64 8.79
N ASP A 139 -10.79 9.94 8.96
CA ASP A 139 -11.35 9.73 10.30
C ASP A 139 -10.53 8.69 11.09
N GLU A 140 -10.65 8.75 12.44
CA GLU A 140 -10.01 7.80 13.36
C GLU A 140 -10.31 6.33 12.99
N GLU A 141 -11.52 6.05 12.54
CA GLU A 141 -11.90 4.71 12.11
C GLU A 141 -11.02 4.17 10.99
N VAL A 142 -10.75 4.99 9.97
CA VAL A 142 -9.95 4.60 8.80
C VAL A 142 -8.49 4.42 9.19
N SER A 143 -7.89 5.39 9.87
CA SER A 143 -6.48 5.32 10.28
C SER A 143 -6.23 4.18 11.26
N TRP A 144 -7.13 3.98 12.22
CA TRP A 144 -7.03 2.88 13.17
C TRP A 144 -7.18 1.51 12.48
N ALA A 145 -8.12 1.38 11.56
CA ALA A 145 -8.35 0.14 10.83
C ALA A 145 -7.12 -0.26 10.00
N ILE A 146 -6.50 0.70 9.32
CA ILE A 146 -5.25 0.48 8.56
C ILE A 146 -4.11 0.09 9.51
N LYS A 147 -3.95 0.77 10.64
CA LYS A 147 -2.92 0.43 11.62
C LYS A 147 -3.03 -1.02 12.10
N SER A 148 -4.24 -1.49 12.33
CA SER A 148 -4.46 -2.78 13.02
C SER A 148 -4.62 -3.96 12.07
N HIS A 149 -4.88 -3.75 10.76
CA HIS A 149 -5.14 -4.84 9.82
C HIS A 149 -3.99 -5.84 9.75
N GLN A 150 -2.76 -5.37 9.81
CA GLN A 150 -1.57 -6.20 9.70
C GLN A 150 -1.50 -7.27 10.80
N ALA A 151 -1.81 -6.90 12.06
CA ALA A 151 -1.85 -7.88 13.13
C ALA A 151 -3.01 -8.87 12.97
N LEU A 152 -4.17 -8.40 12.49
CA LEU A 152 -5.35 -9.24 12.31
C LEU A 152 -5.17 -10.29 11.21
N ARG A 153 -4.31 -10.07 10.22
CA ARG A 153 -4.05 -11.03 9.13
C ARG A 153 -3.61 -12.41 9.63
N PHE A 154 -2.92 -12.48 10.75
CA PHE A 154 -2.39 -13.74 11.31
C PHE A 154 -3.41 -14.54 12.13
N PHE A 155 -4.61 -14.01 12.38
CA PHE A 155 -5.59 -14.64 13.25
C PHE A 155 -6.93 -14.85 12.55
N PRO A 156 -7.41 -16.10 12.44
CA PRO A 156 -8.71 -16.40 11.83
C PRO A 156 -9.87 -15.72 12.56
N ASP A 157 -10.95 -15.45 11.84
CA ASP A 157 -12.24 -15.01 12.40
C ASP A 157 -13.40 -15.63 11.62
N GLU A 158 -13.94 -16.72 12.13
CA GLU A 158 -15.03 -17.47 11.50
C GLU A 158 -16.30 -16.64 11.34
N SER A 159 -16.52 -15.62 12.18
CA SER A 159 -17.73 -14.79 12.14
C SER A 159 -17.88 -14.02 10.83
N VAL A 160 -16.77 -13.82 10.10
CA VAL A 160 -16.72 -13.16 8.78
C VAL A 160 -16.10 -14.06 7.70
N GLY A 161 -15.92 -15.34 7.99
CA GLY A 161 -15.37 -16.31 7.04
C GLY A 161 -13.88 -16.10 6.74
N TYR A 162 -13.13 -15.43 7.62
CA TYR A 162 -11.69 -15.23 7.43
C TYR A 162 -10.89 -16.40 7.99
N GLY A 163 -10.24 -17.16 7.11
CA GLY A 163 -9.26 -18.20 7.46
C GLY A 163 -7.82 -17.65 7.51
N TYR A 164 -6.91 -18.44 8.11
CA TYR A 164 -5.48 -18.17 7.98
C TYR A 164 -5.07 -18.38 6.51
N PRO A 165 -4.43 -17.42 5.83
CA PRO A 165 -4.11 -17.55 4.41
C PRO A 165 -3.14 -18.70 4.15
N ASP A 166 -3.42 -19.54 3.13
CA ASP A 166 -2.55 -20.66 2.74
C ASP A 166 -1.15 -20.19 2.35
N LEU A 167 -1.06 -19.00 1.72
CA LEU A 167 0.20 -18.38 1.35
C LEU A 167 1.11 -18.15 2.57
N TYR A 168 0.55 -17.82 3.72
CA TYR A 168 1.34 -17.63 4.95
C TYR A 168 1.91 -18.95 5.47
N THR A 169 1.15 -20.04 5.33
CA THR A 169 1.67 -21.39 5.63
C THR A 169 2.82 -21.75 4.70
N LYS A 170 2.72 -21.36 3.42
CA LYS A 170 3.77 -21.59 2.43
C LYS A 170 5.05 -20.80 2.73
N TYR A 171 4.93 -19.53 3.15
CA TYR A 171 6.09 -18.66 3.39
C TYR A 171 6.71 -18.84 4.77
N PHE A 172 5.90 -19.02 5.79
CA PHE A 172 6.37 -19.04 7.18
C PHE A 172 6.42 -20.46 7.76
N GLY A 173 5.84 -21.44 7.09
CA GLY A 173 5.69 -22.81 7.59
C GLY A 173 4.41 -23.02 8.42
N PRO A 174 4.02 -24.30 8.62
CA PRO A 174 2.77 -24.64 9.31
C PRO A 174 2.78 -24.31 10.81
N ASP A 175 3.96 -24.22 11.42
CA ASP A 175 4.15 -24.00 12.85
C ASP A 175 4.54 -22.56 13.18
N TYR A 176 4.43 -21.64 12.20
CA TYR A 176 4.79 -20.25 12.42
C TYR A 176 3.86 -19.60 13.45
N SER A 177 4.44 -18.96 14.43
CA SER A 177 3.75 -18.09 15.38
C SER A 177 4.30 -16.67 15.26
N PRO A 178 3.45 -15.67 15.06
CA PRO A 178 3.89 -14.28 15.02
C PRO A 178 4.62 -13.87 16.30
N GLU A 179 5.42 -12.82 16.21
CA GLU A 179 6.14 -12.25 17.34
C GLU A 179 5.17 -11.80 18.44
N PRO A 180 5.61 -11.79 19.71
CA PRO A 180 4.74 -11.46 20.86
C PRO A 180 4.00 -10.14 20.73
N TYR A 181 4.60 -9.12 20.10
CA TYR A 181 3.94 -7.81 19.93
C TYR A 181 2.73 -7.89 18.99
N ILE A 182 2.74 -8.78 17.98
CA ILE A 182 1.60 -9.00 17.07
C ILE A 182 0.44 -9.65 17.83
N HIS A 183 0.73 -10.61 18.74
CA HIS A 183 -0.29 -11.19 19.61
C HIS A 183 -0.92 -10.14 20.53
N GLU A 184 -0.13 -9.23 21.09
CA GLU A 184 -0.64 -8.15 21.94
C GLU A 184 -1.46 -7.12 21.13
N GLU A 185 -1.04 -6.79 19.92
CA GLU A 185 -1.84 -5.95 19.01
C GLU A 185 -3.19 -6.62 18.67
N TYR A 186 -3.19 -7.91 18.35
CA TYR A 186 -4.42 -8.65 18.09
C TYR A 186 -5.37 -8.60 19.28
N LYS A 187 -4.91 -8.84 20.51
CA LYS A 187 -5.73 -8.78 21.73
C LYS A 187 -6.35 -7.39 21.92
N ARG A 188 -5.57 -6.33 21.69
CA ARG A 188 -6.06 -4.94 21.75
C ARG A 188 -7.09 -4.67 20.67
N ALA A 189 -6.79 -5.06 19.44
CA ALA A 189 -7.65 -4.82 18.30
C ALA A 189 -8.99 -5.54 18.42
N ARG A 190 -9.00 -6.78 18.90
CA ARG A 190 -10.21 -7.61 19.03
C ARG A 190 -11.33 -6.96 19.83
N ASN A 191 -11.00 -6.11 20.81
CA ASN A 191 -11.94 -5.44 21.69
C ASN A 191 -12.20 -3.98 21.30
N HIS A 192 -11.63 -3.50 20.22
CA HIS A 192 -11.76 -2.11 19.83
C HIS A 192 -13.06 -1.83 19.07
N LYS A 193 -13.63 -0.63 19.22
CA LYS A 193 -14.88 -0.20 18.56
C LYS A 193 -14.83 -0.31 17.02
N HIS A 194 -13.64 -0.18 16.41
CA HIS A 194 -13.42 -0.26 14.98
C HIS A 194 -12.85 -1.62 14.52
N TYR A 195 -12.91 -2.65 15.38
CA TYR A 195 -12.40 -3.98 15.03
C TYR A 195 -12.93 -4.48 13.70
N MET A 196 -14.24 -4.36 13.47
CA MET A 196 -14.87 -4.91 12.27
C MET A 196 -14.37 -4.18 10.99
N THR A 197 -14.13 -2.88 11.03
CA THR A 197 -13.58 -2.14 9.89
C THR A 197 -12.19 -2.68 9.52
N SER A 198 -11.32 -2.90 10.51
CA SER A 198 -10.00 -3.48 10.29
C SER A 198 -10.07 -4.94 9.81
N ARG A 199 -10.98 -5.73 10.37
CA ARG A 199 -11.19 -7.13 9.97
C ARG A 199 -11.68 -7.24 8.53
N LEU A 200 -12.54 -6.33 8.09
CA LEU A 200 -13.03 -6.29 6.71
C LEU A 200 -11.95 -5.87 5.71
N ILE A 201 -10.91 -5.14 6.11
CA ILE A 201 -9.71 -4.99 5.27
C ILE A 201 -9.13 -6.38 4.98
N CYS A 202 -8.83 -7.18 6.00
CA CYS A 202 -8.23 -8.51 5.80
C CYS A 202 -9.10 -9.43 4.93
N VAL A 203 -10.43 -9.40 5.11
CA VAL A 203 -11.37 -10.20 4.30
C VAL A 203 -11.32 -9.82 2.82
N ASN A 204 -11.26 -8.52 2.51
CA ASN A 204 -11.25 -8.04 1.13
C ASN A 204 -9.86 -8.07 0.50
N ASP A 205 -8.81 -8.05 1.31
CA ASP A 205 -7.42 -8.11 0.90
C ASP A 205 -7.05 -9.49 0.36
N VAL A 206 -7.40 -10.55 1.08
CA VAL A 206 -6.96 -11.93 0.78
C VAL A 206 -7.34 -12.43 -0.64
N TYR A 207 -8.37 -11.86 -1.24
CA TYR A 207 -8.82 -12.21 -2.60
C TYR A 207 -8.52 -11.13 -3.66
N ALA A 208 -7.74 -10.12 -3.31
CA ALA A 208 -7.47 -8.95 -4.14
C ALA A 208 -6.28 -9.14 -5.10
N PHE A 209 -6.01 -10.37 -5.52
CA PHE A 209 -4.88 -10.77 -6.37
C PHE A 209 -5.34 -11.48 -7.66
N ASP A 210 -6.42 -11.02 -8.30
CA ASP A 210 -6.84 -11.56 -9.61
C ASP A 210 -6.08 -10.86 -10.75
N PRO A 211 -5.21 -11.57 -11.50
CA PRO A 211 -4.45 -10.99 -12.60
C PRO A 211 -5.33 -10.50 -13.76
N ASN A 212 -6.59 -10.95 -13.83
CA ASN A 212 -7.54 -10.57 -14.88
C ASN A 212 -8.55 -9.51 -14.42
N ALA A 213 -8.46 -9.05 -13.17
CA ALA A 213 -9.38 -8.06 -12.64
C ALA A 213 -9.24 -6.72 -13.40
N LYS A 214 -10.37 -6.23 -13.89
CA LYS A 214 -10.46 -4.89 -14.46
C LYS A 214 -10.89 -3.94 -13.36
N VAL A 215 -9.96 -3.13 -12.92
CA VAL A 215 -10.16 -2.14 -11.85
C VAL A 215 -9.72 -0.77 -12.34
N ASP A 216 -10.45 0.26 -11.91
CA ASP A 216 -10.21 1.64 -12.28
C ASP A 216 -10.17 2.51 -11.03
N LEU A 217 -9.16 3.36 -10.91
CA LEU A 217 -9.02 4.29 -9.81
C LEU A 217 -10.16 5.32 -9.78
N ASP A 218 -10.62 5.76 -10.95
CA ASP A 218 -11.60 6.84 -11.06
C ASP A 218 -12.96 6.50 -10.42
N GLN A 219 -13.31 5.21 -10.31
CA GLN A 219 -14.50 4.77 -9.59
C GLN A 219 -14.51 5.15 -8.10
N PHE A 220 -13.37 5.48 -7.52
CA PHE A 220 -13.22 5.84 -6.11
C PHE A 220 -13.10 7.35 -5.87
N GLU A 221 -13.05 8.18 -6.91
CA GLU A 221 -12.83 9.63 -6.78
C GLU A 221 -13.86 10.29 -5.85
N ASP A 222 -15.13 9.95 -5.99
CA ASP A 222 -16.21 10.48 -5.14
C ASP A 222 -16.07 10.01 -3.68
N ILE A 223 -15.68 8.74 -3.44
CA ILE A 223 -15.47 8.20 -2.10
C ILE A 223 -14.27 8.89 -1.44
N ILE A 224 -13.19 9.06 -2.19
CA ILE A 224 -12.01 9.82 -1.73
C ILE A 224 -12.44 11.25 -1.39
N GLY A 225 -13.17 11.91 -2.27
CA GLY A 225 -13.62 13.31 -2.08
C GLY A 225 -14.48 13.50 -0.82
N ARG A 226 -15.27 12.50 -0.43
CA ARG A 226 -16.11 12.57 0.79
C ARG A 226 -15.38 12.18 2.07
N ASN A 227 -14.36 11.34 2.01
CA ASN A 227 -13.77 10.71 3.20
C ASN A 227 -12.29 11.05 3.41
N PHE A 228 -11.64 11.72 2.46
CA PHE A 228 -10.26 12.18 2.57
C PHE A 228 -10.21 13.70 2.55
N ARG A 229 -9.68 14.29 3.62
CA ARG A 229 -9.52 15.76 3.75
C ARG A 229 -8.36 16.24 2.91
N GLN A 230 -8.61 16.50 1.62
CA GLN A 230 -7.61 16.99 0.69
C GLN A 230 -7.11 18.39 1.10
N PRO A 231 -5.81 18.58 1.39
CA PRO A 231 -5.28 19.89 1.72
C PRO A 231 -5.29 20.82 0.49
N LYS A 232 -5.68 22.08 0.70
CA LYS A 232 -5.75 23.10 -0.36
C LYS A 232 -4.38 23.43 -0.95
N GLU A 233 -3.34 23.29 -0.15
CA GLU A 233 -1.94 23.50 -0.52
C GLU A 233 -1.38 22.35 -1.35
N GLY A 234 -2.06 21.19 -1.35
CA GLY A 234 -1.60 19.92 -1.88
C GLY A 234 -0.94 19.07 -0.80
N LEU A 235 -0.96 17.74 -1.01
CA LEU A 235 -0.28 16.79 -0.13
C LEU A 235 1.21 17.09 -0.04
N GLY A 236 1.72 17.13 1.19
CA GLY A 236 3.12 17.43 1.47
C GLY A 236 3.45 18.92 1.61
N TRP A 237 2.48 19.83 1.38
CA TRP A 237 2.64 21.28 1.48
C TRP A 237 1.80 21.93 2.57
N ASP A 238 0.94 21.18 3.20
CA ASP A 238 0.15 21.58 4.36
C ASP A 238 0.98 21.52 5.66
N ASN A 239 0.41 21.98 6.77
CA ASN A 239 1.04 21.96 8.09
C ASN A 239 0.74 20.66 8.89
N SER A 240 0.40 19.57 8.21
CA SER A 240 0.16 18.29 8.89
C SER A 240 1.45 17.64 9.40
N PRO A 241 1.37 16.80 10.45
CA PRO A 241 2.54 16.06 10.94
C PRO A 241 3.15 15.11 9.90
N SER A 242 2.38 14.70 8.90
CA SER A 242 2.81 13.77 7.85
C SER A 242 3.19 14.47 6.54
N ALA A 243 3.12 15.79 6.45
CA ALA A 243 3.43 16.53 5.24
C ALA A 243 4.81 16.21 4.67
N HIS A 244 5.82 16.07 5.54
CA HIS A 244 7.18 15.73 5.12
C HIS A 244 7.26 14.32 4.51
N MET A 245 6.55 13.34 5.08
CA MET A 245 6.47 11.97 4.52
C MET A 245 5.89 12.00 3.10
N TRP A 246 4.77 12.70 2.90
CA TRP A 246 4.16 12.89 1.59
C TRP A 246 5.09 13.57 0.61
N ARG A 247 5.74 14.64 1.03
CA ARG A 247 6.70 15.39 0.20
C ARG A 247 7.84 14.51 -0.28
N THR A 248 8.42 13.72 0.62
CA THR A 248 9.54 12.83 0.30
C THR A 248 9.14 11.72 -0.66
N ILE A 249 7.91 11.19 -0.55
CA ILE A 249 7.42 10.15 -1.46
C ILE A 249 7.09 10.73 -2.83
N MET A 250 6.47 11.90 -2.89
CA MET A 250 6.10 12.54 -4.17
C MET A 250 7.30 13.15 -4.89
N TRP A 251 8.29 13.60 -4.15
CA TRP A 251 9.56 14.12 -4.66
C TRP A 251 10.73 13.44 -3.94
N PRO A 252 11.12 12.22 -4.35
CA PRO A 252 12.11 11.40 -3.62
C PRO A 252 13.48 12.05 -3.48
N THR A 253 13.84 12.99 -4.36
CA THR A 253 15.09 13.76 -4.29
C THR A 253 15.05 14.92 -3.29
N ARG A 254 13.91 15.17 -2.65
CA ARG A 254 13.72 16.22 -1.66
C ARG A 254 13.87 15.66 -0.26
N PHE A 255 15.06 15.69 0.28
CA PHE A 255 15.35 15.10 1.61
C PHE A 255 15.01 16.03 2.78
N LEU A 256 14.86 17.32 2.55
CA LEU A 256 14.61 18.32 3.60
C LEU A 256 13.46 19.26 3.22
#